data_f130bb47e55a3cbc78e2ce08b6c57e1b
#
_entry.id   f130bb47e55a3cbc78e2ce08b6c57e1b
#
_cell.length_a   1.000
_cell.length_b   1.000
_cell.length_c   1.000
_cell.angle_alpha   90.00
_cell.angle_beta   90.00
_cell.angle_gamma   90.00
#
_symmetry.space_group_name_H-M   'P 1'
#
loop_
_entity.id
_entity.type
_entity.pdbx_description
1 polymer ?
#
loop_
_entity_poly.entity_id
_entity_poly.type
_entity_poly.pdbx_seq_one_letter_code
_entity_poly.pdbx_strand_id
1 'polypeptide(L)'
;MTFPASRLAAGLVLAVSIPVAIAPAQESKPNIILFLVDDMGWQDTSVPFADQPTSWNKLYRTPHMRDLARTGAKFTQAYAAHPVCSPTRSSMMTGKNPARTHIDDWVGHGDSKNRYLRSPKWAATGLQPDGPHAMLPTVLAKNGYRTIHIGKAHFGGEGTPGANPITLGFDINIGGSHTGGPWGGWISPWLGKYKDVYPNLGDRPKGEYLTRAITVKAVEAIDHAIRDQTPFFMNMAQFAVHTGLAPAPAYIDGYQDGRPKVEADYASMLEAMDASLGSILEKLRDPNGDGNRADSVANNTLIVFTSDNGGLSNHTRAKIGEVRVRPTSGETIEANFERDWHNRPLRSGKGSAYEGGIRVPMLVAWAGQQPDAVPVRASLPIVPGSTITEPVHMDDFFATALDVAGVENPVPQKQRDGQTLVPLLSGRSFERRAPLFWHYPHQWYKDVGTGLGIEPFSAMRKGRYKVIYFYGDGVADGKGYDPRVELYDLSLDLSEARNLAASQPKRCIELRDELVAWLALVAAGIPIVTVTDEPAALPAPGSAIRVE
;
A
#
# COMPACT_ATOMS: atom_id res chain seq x y z
N MET A 1 -98.45 -36.48 2.74
CA MET A 1 -97.46 -36.02 1.71
C MET A 1 -96.20 -35.52 2.43
N THR A 2 -95.21 -36.34 2.49
CA THR A 2 -93.97 -36.16 3.22
C THR A 2 -92.83 -35.82 2.23
N PHE A 3 -92.19 -34.73 2.39
CA PHE A 3 -91.00 -34.33 1.63
C PHE A 3 -89.74 -34.74 2.40
N PRO A 4 -88.69 -35.31 1.76
CA PRO A 4 -87.46 -35.66 2.44
C PRO A 4 -86.45 -34.46 2.54
N ALA A 5 -85.76 -34.40 3.67
CA ALA A 5 -84.74 -33.44 3.96
C ALA A 5 -83.43 -33.78 3.25
N SER A 6 -82.88 -32.83 2.50
CA SER A 6 -81.53 -32.92 1.89
C SER A 6 -80.42 -32.53 2.92
N ARG A 7 -79.49 -33.44 3.13
CA ARG A 7 -78.28 -33.18 3.93
C ARG A 7 -77.24 -32.51 3.05
N LEU A 8 -76.84 -31.26 3.41
CA LEU A 8 -75.66 -30.57 2.89
C LEU A 8 -74.41 -31.13 3.61
N ALA A 9 -73.48 -31.71 2.85
CA ALA A 9 -72.17 -32.06 3.32
C ALA A 9 -71.23 -30.87 3.21
N ALA A 10 -70.77 -30.35 4.34
CA ALA A 10 -69.74 -29.30 4.37
C ALA A 10 -68.34 -29.91 4.15
N GLY A 11 -67.73 -29.67 2.99
CA GLY A 11 -66.38 -30.07 2.69
C GLY A 11 -65.39 -29.08 3.36
N LEU A 12 -64.57 -29.59 4.27
CA LEU A 12 -63.47 -28.88 4.93
C LEU A 12 -62.27 -28.84 3.97
N VAL A 13 -61.96 -27.68 3.36
CA VAL A 13 -60.75 -27.49 2.56
C VAL A 13 -59.61 -27.10 3.54
N LEU A 14 -58.72 -28.05 3.81
CA LEU A 14 -57.46 -27.78 4.49
C LEU A 14 -56.52 -27.05 3.53
N ALA A 15 -56.31 -25.75 3.74
CA ALA A 15 -55.26 -24.99 3.06
C ALA A 15 -53.89 -25.36 3.69
N VAL A 16 -53.12 -26.17 3.00
CA VAL A 16 -51.71 -26.45 3.34
C VAL A 16 -50.88 -25.25 2.89
N SER A 17 -50.50 -24.38 3.83
CA SER A 17 -49.52 -23.32 3.60
C SER A 17 -48.12 -23.96 3.55
N ILE A 18 -47.57 -24.09 2.36
CA ILE A 18 -46.15 -24.45 2.16
C ILE A 18 -45.34 -23.19 2.50
N PRO A 19 -44.43 -23.25 3.49
CA PRO A 19 -43.53 -22.12 3.73
C PRO A 19 -42.60 -21.98 2.53
N VAL A 20 -42.73 -20.91 1.76
CA VAL A 20 -41.76 -20.52 0.75
C VAL A 20 -40.51 -20.09 1.53
N ALA A 21 -39.51 -20.97 1.53
CA ALA A 21 -38.18 -20.59 2.02
C ALA A 21 -37.65 -19.49 1.09
N ILE A 22 -37.70 -18.23 1.55
CA ILE A 22 -37.03 -17.12 0.87
C ILE A 22 -35.53 -17.45 0.97
N ALA A 23 -34.94 -17.91 -0.15
CA ALA A 23 -33.50 -18.01 -0.25
C ALA A 23 -32.89 -16.63 0.13
N PRO A 24 -31.85 -16.57 0.97
CA PRO A 24 -31.21 -15.29 1.26
C PRO A 24 -30.80 -14.64 -0.06
N ALA A 25 -31.19 -13.39 -0.24
CA ALA A 25 -30.81 -12.63 -1.44
C ALA A 25 -29.29 -12.68 -1.57
N GLN A 26 -28.80 -13.11 -2.73
CA GLN A 26 -27.35 -13.13 -2.99
C GLN A 26 -26.82 -11.70 -2.82
N GLU A 27 -25.82 -11.53 -1.95
CA GLU A 27 -25.20 -10.23 -1.75
C GLU A 27 -24.68 -9.70 -3.10
N SER A 28 -24.98 -8.43 -3.41
CA SER A 28 -24.46 -7.77 -4.61
C SER A 28 -22.93 -7.73 -4.58
N LYS A 29 -22.27 -7.76 -5.75
CA LYS A 29 -20.82 -7.59 -5.84
C LYS A 29 -20.39 -6.30 -5.15
N PRO A 30 -19.40 -6.33 -4.23
CA PRO A 30 -18.97 -5.14 -3.52
C PRO A 30 -18.13 -4.22 -4.41
N ASN A 31 -18.21 -2.93 -4.17
CA ASN A 31 -17.20 -1.99 -4.67
C ASN A 31 -15.92 -2.14 -3.85
N ILE A 32 -14.78 -1.89 -4.49
CA ILE A 32 -13.45 -1.99 -3.86
C ILE A 32 -12.69 -0.72 -4.17
N ILE A 33 -12.23 -0.01 -3.15
CA ILE A 33 -11.35 1.15 -3.27
C ILE A 33 -10.01 0.82 -2.62
N LEU A 34 -8.95 0.81 -3.41
CA LEU A 34 -7.59 0.91 -2.93
C LEU A 34 -7.24 2.40 -2.80
N PHE A 35 -7.14 2.89 -1.58
CA PHE A 35 -6.67 4.24 -1.28
C PHE A 35 -5.18 4.18 -0.97
N LEU A 36 -4.36 4.45 -1.98
CA LEU A 36 -2.91 4.30 -1.93
C LEU A 36 -2.23 5.65 -1.77
N VAL A 37 -1.52 5.84 -0.68
CA VAL A 37 -0.75 7.05 -0.38
C VAL A 37 0.69 6.86 -0.85
N ASP A 38 1.35 7.93 -1.27
CA ASP A 38 2.72 7.92 -1.77
C ASP A 38 3.68 8.38 -0.66
N ASP A 39 4.66 7.55 -0.32
CA ASP A 39 5.72 7.83 0.67
C ASP A 39 5.23 8.11 2.10
N MET A 40 4.10 7.59 2.53
CA MET A 40 3.58 7.80 3.88
C MET A 40 4.24 6.85 4.89
N GLY A 41 4.84 7.41 5.93
CA GLY A 41 5.44 6.64 7.01
C GLY A 41 4.40 5.96 7.92
N TRP A 42 4.82 4.88 8.57
CA TRP A 42 3.99 4.06 9.45
C TRP A 42 3.33 4.84 10.60
N GLN A 43 3.98 5.91 11.09
CA GLN A 43 3.48 6.78 12.15
C GLN A 43 3.09 8.19 11.67
N ASP A 44 3.08 8.44 10.37
CA ASP A 44 2.69 9.73 9.80
C ASP A 44 1.16 9.92 9.80
N THR A 45 0.53 9.67 10.95
CA THR A 45 -0.93 9.68 11.12
C THR A 45 -1.30 9.89 12.59
N SER A 46 -2.52 10.34 12.87
CA SER A 46 -3.07 10.36 14.23
C SER A 46 -3.55 8.99 14.74
N VAL A 47 -3.46 7.93 13.91
CA VAL A 47 -3.75 6.55 14.29
C VAL A 47 -2.46 5.89 14.79
N PRO A 48 -2.37 5.44 16.04
CA PRO A 48 -1.21 4.71 16.51
C PRO A 48 -1.18 3.28 15.92
N PHE A 49 -0.10 2.96 15.21
CA PHE A 49 0.18 1.60 14.72
C PHE A 49 1.15 0.84 15.63
N ALA A 50 1.94 1.54 16.46
CA ALA A 50 2.69 0.94 17.56
C ALA A 50 1.77 0.61 18.74
N ASP A 51 2.26 -0.22 19.68
CA ASP A 51 1.52 -0.60 20.89
C ASP A 51 1.16 0.60 21.75
N GLN A 52 1.97 1.66 21.70
CA GLN A 52 1.70 2.93 22.37
C GLN A 52 1.77 4.08 21.35
N PRO A 53 0.94 5.13 21.53
CA PRO A 53 1.02 6.33 20.72
C PRO A 53 2.42 6.95 20.80
N THR A 54 2.98 7.28 19.65
CA THR A 54 4.25 8.02 19.54
C THR A 54 4.01 9.53 19.51
N SER A 55 5.08 10.34 19.64
CA SER A 55 4.99 11.78 19.44
C SER A 55 4.47 12.15 18.04
N TRP A 56 4.81 11.36 17.03
CA TRP A 56 4.34 11.55 15.64
C TRP A 56 2.82 11.51 15.51
N ASN A 57 2.14 10.59 16.21
CA ASN A 57 0.68 10.49 16.17
C ASN A 57 -0.03 11.74 16.72
N LYS A 58 0.66 12.54 17.53
CA LYS A 58 0.16 13.82 18.08
C LYS A 58 0.42 15.00 17.15
N LEU A 59 1.37 14.87 16.21
CA LEU A 59 1.78 15.93 15.29
C LEU A 59 0.88 16.04 14.04
N TYR A 60 0.15 14.99 13.71
CA TYR A 60 -0.64 14.91 12.47
C TYR A 60 -2.13 14.87 12.74
N ARG A 61 -2.92 15.42 11.81
CA ARG A 61 -4.39 15.44 11.85
C ARG A 61 -4.94 14.59 10.73
N THR A 62 -5.38 13.37 11.08
CA THR A 62 -5.97 12.42 10.15
C THR A 62 -7.26 11.84 10.73
N PRO A 63 -8.33 12.66 10.90
CA PRO A 63 -9.58 12.23 11.53
C PRO A 63 -10.30 11.14 10.75
N HIS A 64 -10.25 11.14 9.42
CA HIS A 64 -10.93 10.14 8.59
C HIS A 64 -10.21 8.79 8.61
N MET A 65 -8.86 8.77 8.68
CA MET A 65 -8.13 7.54 8.98
C MET A 65 -8.49 6.99 10.36
N ARG A 66 -8.67 7.87 11.36
CA ARG A 66 -9.09 7.45 12.71
C ARG A 66 -10.48 6.84 12.70
N ASP A 67 -11.42 7.41 11.94
CA ASP A 67 -12.73 6.83 11.71
C ASP A 67 -12.63 5.45 11.07
N LEU A 68 -11.83 5.32 10.03
CA LEU A 68 -11.63 4.04 9.33
C LEU A 68 -11.01 2.98 10.26
N ALA A 69 -10.02 3.36 11.09
CA ALA A 69 -9.42 2.47 12.09
C ALA A 69 -10.43 2.04 13.18
N ARG A 70 -11.37 2.93 13.56
CA ARG A 70 -12.38 2.65 14.58
C ARG A 70 -13.51 1.76 14.06
N THR A 71 -13.81 1.82 12.77
CA THR A 71 -14.89 1.08 12.12
C THR A 71 -14.43 -0.17 11.39
N GLY A 72 -13.14 -0.36 11.19
CA GLY A 72 -12.54 -1.47 10.47
C GLY A 72 -11.44 -2.19 11.23
N ALA A 73 -10.55 -2.81 10.50
CA ALA A 73 -9.37 -3.52 10.97
C ALA A 73 -8.10 -2.71 10.72
N LYS A 74 -7.24 -2.60 11.73
CA LYS A 74 -5.92 -2.00 11.67
C LYS A 74 -4.84 -3.08 11.62
N PHE A 75 -3.98 -3.05 10.60
CA PHE A 75 -2.85 -3.97 10.45
C PHE A 75 -1.58 -3.30 10.97
N THR A 76 -1.02 -3.79 12.06
CA THR A 76 0.19 -3.22 12.65
C THR A 76 1.47 -3.68 11.98
N GLN A 77 1.41 -4.77 11.20
CA GLN A 77 2.54 -5.38 10.52
C GLN A 77 2.26 -5.57 9.02
N ALA A 78 1.79 -4.49 8.37
CA ALA A 78 1.64 -4.45 6.91
C ALA A 78 2.94 -3.96 6.25
N TYR A 79 3.30 -4.61 5.15
CA TYR A 79 4.54 -4.36 4.44
C TYR A 79 4.31 -4.03 2.97
N ALA A 80 4.90 -2.93 2.51
CA ALA A 80 5.09 -2.66 1.09
C ALA A 80 5.88 -3.80 0.44
N ALA A 81 5.59 -4.10 -0.81
CA ALA A 81 6.31 -5.14 -1.54
C ALA A 81 7.76 -4.74 -1.88
N HIS A 82 8.07 -3.44 -1.75
CA HIS A 82 9.37 -2.88 -2.08
C HIS A 82 9.59 -1.54 -1.36
N PRO A 83 10.82 -1.12 -1.08
CA PRO A 83 11.09 0.16 -0.42
C PRO A 83 10.92 1.38 -1.33
N VAL A 84 10.56 1.19 -2.62
CA VAL A 84 10.28 2.29 -3.58
C VAL A 84 9.01 2.02 -4.39
N CYS A 85 8.48 3.07 -5.06
CA CYS A 85 7.11 3.18 -5.57
C CYS A 85 6.69 2.11 -6.60
N SER A 86 7.29 2.09 -7.81
CA SER A 86 6.80 1.29 -8.95
C SER A 86 6.69 -0.21 -8.67
N PRO A 87 7.66 -0.84 -7.99
CA PRO A 87 7.59 -2.26 -7.72
C PRO A 87 6.38 -2.65 -6.85
N THR A 88 6.10 -1.91 -5.77
CA THR A 88 4.93 -2.17 -4.93
C THR A 88 3.63 -1.95 -5.70
N ARG A 89 3.52 -0.86 -6.47
CA ARG A 89 2.34 -0.56 -7.29
C ARG A 89 2.09 -1.67 -8.31
N SER A 90 3.15 -2.14 -8.98
CA SER A 90 3.09 -3.27 -9.92
C SER A 90 2.71 -4.57 -9.23
N SER A 91 3.26 -4.83 -8.04
CA SER A 91 2.96 -6.00 -7.22
C SER A 91 1.49 -6.07 -6.83
N MET A 92 0.89 -4.96 -6.41
CA MET A 92 -0.54 -4.89 -6.07
C MET A 92 -1.44 -5.18 -7.28
N MET A 93 -1.02 -4.81 -8.50
CA MET A 93 -1.80 -5.05 -9.72
C MET A 93 -1.60 -6.46 -10.31
N THR A 94 -0.55 -7.18 -9.92
CA THR A 94 -0.22 -8.51 -10.49
C THR A 94 -0.26 -9.66 -9.49
N GLY A 95 -0.26 -9.37 -8.18
CA GLY A 95 -0.11 -10.36 -7.11
C GLY A 95 1.25 -11.05 -7.11
N LYS A 96 2.27 -10.44 -7.72
CA LYS A 96 3.62 -10.99 -7.85
C LYS A 96 4.63 -10.16 -7.07
N ASN A 97 5.59 -10.85 -6.45
CA ASN A 97 6.72 -10.18 -5.83
C ASN A 97 7.57 -9.46 -6.89
N PRO A 98 8.11 -8.26 -6.61
CA PRO A 98 8.96 -7.50 -7.52
C PRO A 98 10.15 -8.27 -8.08
N ALA A 99 10.79 -9.13 -7.29
CA ALA A 99 11.89 -9.99 -7.75
C ALA A 99 11.48 -10.95 -8.87
N ARG A 100 10.21 -11.37 -8.92
CA ARG A 100 9.66 -12.24 -9.98
C ARG A 100 9.23 -11.47 -11.22
N THR A 101 8.77 -10.23 -11.06
CA THR A 101 8.40 -9.39 -12.20
C THR A 101 9.60 -8.68 -12.82
N HIS A 102 10.72 -8.67 -12.11
CA HIS A 102 11.91 -7.86 -12.43
C HIS A 102 11.62 -6.37 -12.56
N ILE A 103 10.49 -5.89 -12.01
CA ILE A 103 10.23 -4.48 -11.78
C ILE A 103 10.71 -4.21 -10.35
N ASP A 104 12.02 -4.09 -10.19
CA ASP A 104 12.73 -4.07 -8.91
C ASP A 104 13.45 -2.74 -8.65
N ASP A 105 13.08 -1.69 -9.42
CA ASP A 105 13.36 -0.29 -9.15
C ASP A 105 12.20 0.60 -9.62
N TRP A 106 12.22 1.89 -9.30
CA TRP A 106 11.23 2.83 -9.80
C TRP A 106 11.43 3.09 -11.30
N VAL A 107 10.38 2.87 -12.09
CA VAL A 107 10.43 3.01 -13.56
C VAL A 107 10.77 4.44 -13.96
N GLY A 108 11.58 4.57 -15.01
CA GLY A 108 12.17 5.85 -15.42
C GLY A 108 13.51 6.16 -14.72
N HIS A 109 13.97 5.31 -13.80
CA HIS A 109 15.33 5.34 -13.31
C HIS A 109 16.26 4.67 -14.34
N GLY A 110 17.41 5.25 -14.57
CA GLY A 110 18.47 4.60 -15.32
C GLY A 110 19.19 3.56 -14.46
N ASP A 111 20.07 2.78 -15.11
CA ASP A 111 20.92 1.86 -14.37
C ASP A 111 21.72 2.60 -13.29
N SER A 112 21.55 2.19 -12.07
CA SER A 112 22.33 2.70 -10.95
C SER A 112 23.65 1.94 -10.83
N LYS A 113 24.68 2.63 -10.39
CA LYS A 113 25.97 2.00 -10.08
C LYS A 113 26.67 2.73 -8.95
N ASN A 114 27.34 1.99 -8.11
CA ASN A 114 28.41 2.48 -7.26
C ASN A 114 29.76 2.10 -7.86
N ARG A 115 30.83 2.21 -7.07
CA ARG A 115 32.19 1.88 -7.52
C ARG A 115 32.36 0.40 -7.91
N TYR A 116 31.60 -0.51 -7.27
CA TYR A 116 31.84 -1.94 -7.36
C TYR A 116 30.66 -2.75 -7.89
N LEU A 117 29.44 -2.19 -7.76
CA LEU A 117 28.21 -2.85 -8.20
C LEU A 117 27.43 -1.94 -9.14
N ARG A 118 26.79 -2.55 -10.15
CA ARG A 118 25.79 -1.91 -11.00
C ARG A 118 24.50 -2.73 -11.01
N SER A 119 23.41 -2.08 -11.41
CA SER A 119 22.12 -2.74 -11.58
C SER A 119 22.23 -4.00 -12.46
N PRO A 120 21.50 -5.06 -12.14
CA PRO A 120 21.26 -6.15 -13.06
C PRO A 120 20.35 -5.68 -14.21
N LYS A 121 20.15 -6.56 -15.20
CA LYS A 121 19.07 -6.34 -16.18
C LYS A 121 17.73 -6.45 -15.47
N TRP A 122 16.88 -5.46 -15.65
CA TRP A 122 15.56 -5.37 -15.03
C TRP A 122 14.48 -4.87 -16.01
N ALA A 123 13.19 -4.99 -15.62
CA ALA A 123 12.07 -4.57 -16.45
C ALA A 123 11.80 -3.05 -16.33
N ALA A 124 12.77 -2.23 -16.74
CA ALA A 124 12.73 -0.76 -16.66
C ALA A 124 11.54 -0.12 -17.40
N THR A 125 10.94 -0.84 -18.35
CA THR A 125 9.74 -0.41 -19.06
C THR A 125 8.47 -0.52 -18.22
N GLY A 126 8.52 -1.25 -17.09
CA GLY A 126 7.36 -1.50 -16.21
C GLY A 126 6.38 -2.55 -16.76
N LEU A 127 5.13 -2.47 -16.31
CA LEU A 127 4.08 -3.40 -16.69
C LEU A 127 3.74 -3.32 -18.18
N GLN A 128 3.45 -4.50 -18.77
CA GLN A 128 3.07 -4.64 -20.16
C GLN A 128 1.70 -5.32 -20.26
N PRO A 129 0.77 -4.84 -21.14
CA PRO A 129 -0.57 -5.43 -21.28
C PRO A 129 -0.55 -6.88 -21.74
N ASP A 130 0.40 -7.23 -22.63
CA ASP A 130 0.61 -8.57 -23.16
C ASP A 130 1.68 -9.36 -22.38
N GLY A 131 2.05 -8.87 -21.21
CA GLY A 131 3.03 -9.51 -20.34
C GLY A 131 2.53 -10.83 -19.74
N PRO A 132 3.43 -11.59 -19.11
CA PRO A 132 3.11 -12.92 -18.57
C PRO A 132 2.27 -12.85 -17.28
N HIS A 133 1.86 -11.65 -16.84
CA HIS A 133 1.17 -11.46 -15.57
C HIS A 133 -0.30 -11.09 -15.79
N ALA A 134 -1.19 -11.72 -15.02
CA ALA A 134 -2.58 -11.29 -14.96
C ALA A 134 -2.66 -9.89 -14.30
N MET A 135 -3.41 -8.99 -14.91
CA MET A 135 -3.63 -7.62 -14.38
C MET A 135 -4.95 -7.57 -13.63
N LEU A 136 -4.94 -7.12 -12.37
CA LEU A 136 -6.13 -7.01 -11.53
C LEU A 136 -7.26 -6.23 -12.22
N PRO A 137 -7.04 -5.03 -12.82
CA PRO A 137 -8.11 -4.31 -13.50
C PRO A 137 -8.68 -5.11 -14.67
N THR A 138 -7.84 -5.75 -15.50
CA THR A 138 -8.31 -6.60 -16.62
C THR A 138 -9.17 -7.77 -16.12
N VAL A 139 -8.77 -8.41 -15.03
CA VAL A 139 -9.53 -9.56 -14.46
C VAL A 139 -10.88 -9.08 -13.92
N LEU A 140 -10.89 -7.96 -13.19
CA LEU A 140 -12.13 -7.41 -12.62
C LEU A 140 -13.07 -6.87 -13.71
N ALA A 141 -12.55 -6.18 -14.74
CA ALA A 141 -13.37 -5.70 -15.87
C ALA A 141 -14.06 -6.86 -16.60
N LYS A 142 -13.35 -7.97 -16.87
CA LYS A 142 -13.94 -9.19 -17.44
C LYS A 142 -15.03 -9.82 -16.57
N ASN A 143 -15.06 -9.46 -15.29
CA ASN A 143 -16.07 -9.91 -14.33
C ASN A 143 -17.11 -8.84 -14.01
N GLY A 144 -17.29 -7.82 -14.87
CA GLY A 144 -18.35 -6.83 -14.80
C GLY A 144 -18.11 -5.67 -13.85
N TYR A 145 -16.86 -5.46 -13.41
CA TYR A 145 -16.47 -4.26 -12.67
C TYR A 145 -16.11 -3.12 -13.62
N ARG A 146 -16.52 -1.91 -13.28
CA ARG A 146 -15.89 -0.69 -13.83
C ARG A 146 -14.57 -0.47 -13.12
N THR A 147 -13.48 -0.34 -13.88
CA THR A 147 -12.13 -0.20 -13.34
C THR A 147 -11.64 1.23 -13.50
N ILE A 148 -11.26 1.88 -12.39
CA ILE A 148 -11.00 3.31 -12.31
C ILE A 148 -9.62 3.53 -11.71
N HIS A 149 -8.75 4.24 -12.43
CA HIS A 149 -7.46 4.72 -11.91
C HIS A 149 -7.49 6.24 -11.76
N ILE A 150 -7.13 6.74 -10.57
CA ILE A 150 -7.06 8.17 -10.28
C ILE A 150 -5.76 8.49 -9.55
N GLY A 151 -5.00 9.47 -10.06
CA GLY A 151 -3.77 9.96 -9.48
C GLY A 151 -2.52 9.25 -9.99
N LYS A 152 -1.51 9.05 -9.15
CA LYS A 152 -0.19 8.51 -9.54
C LYS A 152 -0.28 7.06 -10.01
N ALA A 153 0.06 6.81 -11.27
CA ALA A 153 0.16 5.45 -11.83
C ALA A 153 1.55 4.84 -11.61
N HIS A 154 2.54 5.36 -12.31
CA HIS A 154 3.94 4.92 -12.22
C HIS A 154 4.13 3.41 -12.45
N PHE A 155 3.32 2.83 -13.36
CA PHE A 155 3.38 1.41 -13.74
C PHE A 155 4.33 1.13 -14.89
N GLY A 156 4.73 2.18 -15.65
CA GLY A 156 5.64 2.09 -16.79
C GLY A 156 6.33 3.41 -17.06
N GLY A 157 7.51 3.34 -17.70
CA GLY A 157 8.29 4.49 -18.11
C GLY A 157 7.66 5.29 -19.26
N GLU A 158 8.17 6.49 -19.53
CA GLU A 158 7.71 7.34 -20.63
C GLU A 158 7.74 6.60 -21.97
N GLY A 159 6.68 6.71 -22.75
CA GLY A 159 6.57 6.05 -24.06
C GLY A 159 6.29 4.53 -24.00
N THR A 160 6.17 3.93 -22.81
CA THR A 160 5.82 2.52 -22.67
C THR A 160 4.31 2.33 -22.46
N PRO A 161 3.76 1.16 -22.77
CA PRO A 161 2.34 0.88 -22.52
C PRO A 161 1.93 1.12 -21.04
N GLY A 162 2.72 0.68 -20.08
CA GLY A 162 2.45 0.86 -18.65
C GLY A 162 2.40 2.31 -18.17
N ALA A 163 2.82 3.29 -19.01
CA ALA A 163 2.66 4.70 -18.72
C ALA A 163 1.19 5.16 -18.72
N ASN A 164 0.30 4.41 -19.38
CA ASN A 164 -1.13 4.71 -19.42
C ASN A 164 -1.94 3.57 -18.78
N PRO A 165 -2.58 3.75 -17.64
CA PRO A 165 -3.41 2.74 -16.98
C PRO A 165 -4.48 2.08 -17.87
N ILE A 166 -5.00 2.78 -18.89
CA ILE A 166 -5.98 2.22 -19.83
C ILE A 166 -5.42 0.97 -20.53
N THR A 167 -4.16 0.98 -20.91
CA THR A 167 -3.53 -0.17 -21.58
C THR A 167 -3.41 -1.39 -20.66
N LEU A 168 -3.47 -1.20 -19.34
CA LEU A 168 -3.39 -2.24 -18.34
C LEU A 168 -4.77 -2.76 -17.90
N GLY A 169 -5.85 -2.29 -18.56
CA GLY A 169 -7.21 -2.76 -18.33
C GLY A 169 -8.05 -1.90 -17.39
N PHE A 170 -7.63 -0.67 -17.09
CA PHE A 170 -8.53 0.31 -16.48
C PHE A 170 -9.44 0.93 -17.54
N ASP A 171 -10.73 1.09 -17.23
CA ASP A 171 -11.69 1.77 -18.11
C ASP A 171 -11.54 3.30 -18.05
N ILE A 172 -11.12 3.81 -16.89
CA ILE A 172 -10.96 5.24 -16.64
C ILE A 172 -9.56 5.50 -16.09
N ASN A 173 -8.88 6.51 -16.65
CA ASN A 173 -7.62 7.03 -16.14
C ASN A 173 -7.70 8.55 -15.97
N ILE A 174 -7.47 9.04 -14.76
CA ILE A 174 -7.43 10.48 -14.44
C ILE A 174 -6.15 10.77 -13.66
N GLY A 175 -5.27 11.59 -14.20
CA GLY A 175 -4.00 11.97 -13.57
C GLY A 175 -2.88 10.93 -13.65
N GLY A 176 -3.17 9.70 -14.12
CA GLY A 176 -2.20 8.61 -14.14
C GLY A 176 -1.28 8.65 -15.37
N SER A 177 0.03 8.66 -15.15
CA SER A 177 1.05 8.66 -16.20
C SER A 177 2.33 7.95 -15.75
N HIS A 178 3.40 8.10 -16.56
CA HIS A 178 4.75 7.59 -16.25
C HIS A 178 5.42 8.29 -15.07
N THR A 179 4.92 9.44 -14.63
CA THR A 179 5.63 10.24 -13.63
C THR A 179 5.59 9.62 -12.24
N GLY A 180 6.78 9.54 -11.62
CA GLY A 180 6.96 9.00 -10.28
C GLY A 180 6.68 9.99 -9.15
N GLY A 181 6.34 11.23 -9.45
CA GLY A 181 6.07 12.27 -8.45
C GLY A 181 5.28 13.43 -9.04
N PRO A 182 5.00 14.48 -8.25
CA PRO A 182 4.17 15.62 -8.65
C PRO A 182 4.91 16.62 -9.57
N TRP A 183 5.56 16.11 -10.60
CA TRP A 183 6.46 16.88 -11.46
C TRP A 183 5.74 17.84 -12.39
N GLY A 184 4.42 17.75 -12.53
CA GLY A 184 3.57 18.78 -13.14
C GLY A 184 3.29 19.97 -12.23
N GLY A 185 3.64 19.88 -10.94
CA GLY A 185 3.35 20.85 -9.89
C GLY A 185 2.12 20.47 -9.06
N TRP A 186 2.00 21.12 -7.91
CA TRP A 186 0.90 20.90 -6.95
C TRP A 186 -0.31 21.81 -7.19
N ILE A 187 -0.14 22.89 -7.94
CA ILE A 187 -1.17 23.92 -8.18
C ILE A 187 -1.46 24.03 -9.68
N SER A 188 -2.74 24.04 -10.04
CA SER A 188 -3.18 24.24 -11.43
C SER A 188 -2.97 25.69 -11.91
N PRO A 189 -2.71 25.89 -13.22
CA PRO A 189 -2.44 24.92 -14.26
C PRO A 189 -1.09 24.25 -14.02
N TRP A 190 -1.06 22.93 -14.19
CA TRP A 190 0.13 22.15 -13.93
C TRP A 190 1.15 22.30 -15.05
N LEU A 191 1.99 23.33 -14.95
CA LEU A 191 2.96 23.77 -15.95
C LEU A 191 4.41 23.42 -15.57
N GLY A 192 4.60 22.39 -14.73
CA GLY A 192 5.89 21.94 -14.27
C GLY A 192 6.80 21.41 -15.38
N LYS A 193 7.88 20.73 -15.01
CA LYS A 193 8.91 20.20 -15.93
C LYS A 193 8.34 19.35 -17.05
N TYR A 194 7.24 18.66 -16.81
CA TYR A 194 6.57 17.80 -17.77
C TYR A 194 5.15 18.32 -18.01
N LYS A 195 4.84 18.71 -19.24
CA LYS A 195 3.48 19.04 -19.67
C LYS A 195 2.67 17.75 -19.81
N ASP A 196 1.36 17.85 -19.62
CA ASP A 196 0.40 16.77 -19.83
C ASP A 196 0.62 15.51 -18.96
N VAL A 197 1.34 15.65 -17.83
CA VAL A 197 1.61 14.53 -16.91
C VAL A 197 0.41 14.10 -16.07
N TYR A 198 -0.65 14.91 -16.05
CA TYR A 198 -1.91 14.62 -15.36
C TYR A 198 -3.05 14.58 -16.38
N PRO A 199 -3.20 13.49 -17.15
CA PRO A 199 -4.25 13.37 -18.15
C PRO A 199 -5.63 13.54 -17.49
N ASN A 200 -6.56 14.17 -18.22
CA ASN A 200 -7.95 14.39 -17.79
C ASN A 200 -8.12 15.27 -16.53
N LEU A 201 -7.15 16.16 -16.24
CA LEU A 201 -7.25 17.20 -15.21
C LEU A 201 -7.23 18.64 -15.77
N GLY A 202 -7.20 18.80 -17.10
CA GLY A 202 -7.11 20.11 -17.74
C GLY A 202 -8.34 21.02 -17.55
N ASP A 203 -9.48 20.47 -17.15
CA ASP A 203 -10.73 21.17 -16.85
C ASP A 203 -10.79 21.77 -15.44
N ARG A 204 -9.76 21.53 -14.61
CA ARG A 204 -9.75 22.00 -13.23
C ARG A 204 -9.44 23.50 -13.12
N PRO A 205 -10.06 24.20 -12.15
CA PRO A 205 -9.86 25.64 -11.96
C PRO A 205 -8.40 26.01 -11.69
N LYS A 206 -7.98 27.17 -12.19
CA LYS A 206 -6.68 27.75 -11.85
C LYS A 206 -6.55 27.97 -10.35
N GLY A 207 -5.40 27.59 -9.78
CA GLY A 207 -5.12 27.71 -8.35
C GLY A 207 -5.58 26.52 -7.52
N GLU A 208 -6.19 25.49 -8.13
CA GLU A 208 -6.61 24.29 -7.40
C GLU A 208 -5.42 23.40 -7.03
N TYR A 209 -5.43 22.88 -5.80
CA TYR A 209 -4.42 21.97 -5.29
C TYR A 209 -4.62 20.55 -5.84
N LEU A 210 -3.55 19.87 -6.24
CA LEU A 210 -3.60 18.59 -6.95
C LEU A 210 -4.40 17.52 -6.21
N THR A 211 -4.18 17.37 -4.88
CA THR A 211 -4.94 16.41 -4.06
C THR A 211 -6.44 16.68 -4.12
N ARG A 212 -6.86 17.95 -4.08
CA ARG A 212 -8.28 18.31 -4.23
C ARG A 212 -8.80 17.98 -5.64
N ALA A 213 -8.03 18.31 -6.67
CA ALA A 213 -8.43 18.08 -8.06
C ALA A 213 -8.70 16.60 -8.34
N ILE A 214 -7.78 15.70 -7.94
CA ILE A 214 -7.99 14.25 -8.11
C ILE A 214 -9.13 13.72 -7.21
N THR A 215 -9.35 14.32 -6.04
CA THR A 215 -10.47 13.96 -5.16
C THR A 215 -11.82 14.28 -5.80
N VAL A 216 -11.97 15.46 -6.40
CA VAL A 216 -13.22 15.83 -7.10
C VAL A 216 -13.49 14.85 -8.24
N LYS A 217 -12.46 14.50 -9.02
CA LYS A 217 -12.60 13.52 -10.10
C LYS A 217 -12.91 12.11 -9.59
N ALA A 218 -12.43 11.71 -8.42
CA ALA A 218 -12.79 10.45 -7.79
C ALA A 218 -14.28 10.43 -7.39
N VAL A 219 -14.77 11.51 -6.78
CA VAL A 219 -16.18 11.67 -6.42
C VAL A 219 -17.08 11.65 -7.66
N GLU A 220 -16.70 12.32 -8.75
CA GLU A 220 -17.40 12.28 -10.03
C GLU A 220 -17.47 10.85 -10.62
N ALA A 221 -16.35 10.12 -10.59
CA ALA A 221 -16.28 8.74 -11.11
C ALA A 221 -17.12 7.76 -10.28
N ILE A 222 -17.15 7.91 -8.96
CA ILE A 222 -18.01 7.14 -8.04
C ILE A 222 -19.49 7.44 -8.37
N ASP A 223 -19.84 8.70 -8.55
CA ASP A 223 -21.20 9.12 -8.88
C ASP A 223 -21.70 8.48 -10.19
N HIS A 224 -20.86 8.45 -11.22
CA HIS A 224 -21.15 7.77 -12.48
C HIS A 224 -21.37 6.25 -12.28
N ALA A 225 -20.50 5.59 -11.51
CA ALA A 225 -20.63 4.15 -11.26
C ALA A 225 -21.92 3.81 -10.48
N ILE A 226 -22.29 4.64 -9.51
CA ILE A 226 -23.53 4.49 -8.73
C ILE A 226 -24.77 4.65 -9.63
N ARG A 227 -24.82 5.70 -10.46
CA ARG A 227 -25.94 5.93 -11.38
C ARG A 227 -26.11 4.81 -12.40
N ASP A 228 -25.00 4.24 -12.87
CA ASP A 228 -24.99 3.12 -13.80
C ASP A 228 -25.20 1.76 -13.11
N GLN A 229 -25.34 1.74 -11.79
CA GLN A 229 -25.51 0.53 -10.96
C GLN A 229 -24.42 -0.52 -11.24
N THR A 230 -23.20 -0.10 -11.54
CA THR A 230 -22.08 -0.96 -11.90
C THR A 230 -21.13 -1.07 -10.71
N PRO A 231 -20.79 -2.28 -10.22
CA PRO A 231 -19.76 -2.44 -9.20
C PRO A 231 -18.43 -1.91 -9.74
N PHE A 232 -17.63 -1.27 -8.89
CA PHE A 232 -16.39 -0.67 -9.33
C PHE A 232 -15.19 -1.07 -8.47
N PHE A 233 -14.04 -1.13 -9.12
CA PHE A 233 -12.73 -1.14 -8.52
C PHE A 233 -12.06 0.21 -8.80
N MET A 234 -11.72 0.94 -7.76
CA MET A 234 -11.00 2.22 -7.87
C MET A 234 -9.61 2.10 -7.23
N ASN A 235 -8.57 2.37 -8.01
CA ASN A 235 -7.23 2.65 -7.51
C ASN A 235 -7.08 4.16 -7.33
N MET A 236 -7.44 4.67 -6.12
CA MET A 236 -7.27 6.06 -5.72
C MET A 236 -5.84 6.26 -5.21
N ALA A 237 -4.93 6.59 -6.12
CA ALA A 237 -3.50 6.68 -5.85
C ALA A 237 -3.06 8.14 -5.69
N GLN A 238 -2.87 8.57 -4.45
CA GLN A 238 -2.44 9.92 -4.11
C GLN A 238 -1.02 10.22 -4.64
N PHE A 239 -0.76 11.47 -5.02
CA PHE A 239 0.60 12.00 -5.16
C PHE A 239 1.16 12.47 -3.80
N ALA A 240 0.28 12.80 -2.86
CA ALA A 240 0.65 13.11 -1.48
C ALA A 240 1.10 11.81 -0.78
N VAL A 241 2.18 11.83 -0.03
CA VAL A 241 2.99 12.96 0.43
C VAL A 241 4.41 12.94 -0.17
N HIS A 242 4.53 12.63 -1.46
CA HIS A 242 5.82 12.45 -2.16
C HIS A 242 6.70 13.71 -2.08
N THR A 243 8.01 13.50 -2.20
CA THR A 243 9.02 14.57 -2.27
C THR A 243 8.70 15.62 -3.34
N GLY A 244 9.27 16.81 -3.20
CA GLY A 244 8.80 18.03 -3.84
C GLY A 244 7.67 18.64 -3.02
N LEU A 245 7.82 18.56 -1.67
CA LEU A 245 6.82 19.00 -0.70
C LEU A 245 6.36 20.43 -0.98
N ALA A 246 5.05 20.64 -0.95
CA ALA A 246 4.42 21.94 -1.08
C ALA A 246 3.22 22.04 -0.16
N PRO A 247 3.04 23.15 0.54
CA PRO A 247 1.94 23.31 1.49
C PRO A 247 0.59 23.15 0.82
N ALA A 248 -0.32 22.44 1.48
CA ALA A 248 -1.72 22.40 1.09
C ALA A 248 -2.42 23.68 1.57
N PRO A 249 -2.86 24.58 0.66
CA PRO A 249 -3.29 25.94 1.04
C PRO A 249 -4.44 25.98 2.03
N ALA A 250 -5.32 25.00 2.00
CA ALA A 250 -6.48 24.92 2.89
C ALA A 250 -6.12 24.54 4.35
N TYR A 251 -4.93 24.01 4.60
CA TYR A 251 -4.57 23.40 5.88
C TYR A 251 -3.31 23.97 6.52
N ILE A 252 -2.43 24.61 5.74
CA ILE A 252 -1.09 25.03 6.20
C ILE A 252 -1.14 25.96 7.41
N ASP A 253 -2.12 26.84 7.50
CA ASP A 253 -2.24 27.78 8.63
C ASP A 253 -2.47 27.07 9.97
N GLY A 254 -3.00 25.84 9.95
CA GLY A 254 -3.17 25.02 11.13
C GLY A 254 -1.86 24.45 11.72
N TYR A 255 -0.71 24.65 11.05
CA TYR A 255 0.58 24.08 11.42
C TYR A 255 1.66 25.14 11.74
N GLN A 256 1.22 26.32 12.17
CA GLN A 256 2.09 27.40 12.69
C GLN A 256 2.38 27.17 14.19
N ASP A 257 2.90 26.00 14.55
CA ASP A 257 2.97 25.48 15.91
C ASP A 257 4.42 25.28 16.43
N GLY A 258 5.39 25.89 15.75
CA GLY A 258 6.80 25.80 16.12
C GLY A 258 7.58 24.70 15.40
N ARG A 259 6.91 23.88 14.58
CA ARG A 259 7.62 22.89 13.74
C ARG A 259 8.38 23.56 12.59
N PRO A 260 9.42 22.91 12.03
CA PRO A 260 10.09 23.39 10.83
C PRO A 260 9.13 23.54 9.66
N LYS A 261 9.36 24.55 8.80
CA LYS A 261 8.48 24.82 7.65
C LYS A 261 8.24 23.58 6.78
N VAL A 262 9.28 22.82 6.47
CA VAL A 262 9.15 21.60 5.65
C VAL A 262 8.25 20.56 6.33
N GLU A 263 8.21 20.48 7.65
CA GLU A 263 7.32 19.61 8.40
C GLU A 263 5.89 20.17 8.49
N ALA A 264 5.72 21.48 8.47
CA ALA A 264 4.41 22.11 8.34
C ALA A 264 3.82 21.84 6.94
N ASP A 265 4.62 21.97 5.90
CA ASP A 265 4.23 21.64 4.52
C ASP A 265 3.77 20.16 4.45
N TYR A 266 4.59 19.23 4.95
CA TYR A 266 4.28 17.80 4.98
C TYR A 266 3.00 17.48 5.76
N ALA A 267 2.84 18.04 6.96
CA ALA A 267 1.66 17.84 7.79
C ALA A 267 0.37 18.36 7.12
N SER A 268 0.45 19.51 6.42
CA SER A 268 -0.68 20.04 5.66
C SER A 268 -1.06 19.16 4.47
N MET A 269 -0.07 18.54 3.83
CA MET A 269 -0.30 17.56 2.75
C MET A 269 -0.99 16.30 3.26
N LEU A 270 -0.60 15.81 4.45
CA LEU A 270 -1.26 14.67 5.12
C LEU A 270 -2.72 14.99 5.45
N GLU A 271 -3.02 16.18 6.00
CA GLU A 271 -4.39 16.58 6.29
C GLU A 271 -5.22 16.72 5.01
N ALA A 272 -4.64 17.25 3.93
CA ALA A 272 -5.32 17.31 2.62
C ALA A 272 -5.63 15.92 2.05
N MET A 273 -4.71 14.97 2.22
CA MET A 273 -4.89 13.57 1.83
C MET A 273 -5.99 12.90 2.67
N ASP A 274 -6.00 13.11 3.97
CA ASP A 274 -7.05 12.58 4.86
C ASP A 274 -8.43 13.19 4.55
N ALA A 275 -8.49 14.48 4.21
CA ALA A 275 -9.73 15.13 3.75
C ALA A 275 -10.21 14.56 2.40
N SER A 276 -9.31 14.11 1.53
CA SER A 276 -9.65 13.37 0.31
C SER A 276 -10.35 12.05 0.64
N LEU A 277 -9.83 11.28 1.60
CA LEU A 277 -10.49 10.07 2.12
C LEU A 277 -11.88 10.41 2.67
N GLY A 278 -12.00 11.48 3.47
CA GLY A 278 -13.27 11.95 4.02
C GLY A 278 -14.31 12.28 2.95
N SER A 279 -13.91 12.96 1.88
CA SER A 279 -14.80 13.32 0.76
C SER A 279 -15.32 12.08 0.02
N ILE A 280 -14.48 11.06 -0.16
CA ILE A 280 -14.88 9.78 -0.77
C ILE A 280 -15.83 9.03 0.15
N LEU A 281 -15.54 8.95 1.45
CA LEU A 281 -16.42 8.30 2.43
C LEU A 281 -17.79 8.95 2.48
N GLU A 282 -17.85 10.29 2.45
CA GLU A 282 -19.14 11.01 2.45
C GLU A 282 -19.92 10.76 1.17
N LYS A 283 -19.28 10.78 -0.01
CA LYS A 283 -19.94 10.44 -1.29
C LYS A 283 -20.53 9.03 -1.29
N LEU A 284 -19.88 8.07 -0.65
CA LEU A 284 -20.39 6.70 -0.53
C LEU A 284 -21.56 6.59 0.44
N ARG A 285 -21.58 7.41 1.49
CA ARG A 285 -22.60 7.42 2.56
C ARG A 285 -23.86 8.19 2.19
N ASP A 286 -23.70 9.23 1.38
CA ASP A 286 -24.75 10.13 0.92
C ASP A 286 -24.48 10.49 -0.56
N PRO A 287 -24.82 9.59 -1.49
CA PRO A 287 -24.50 9.77 -2.90
C PRO A 287 -25.11 11.00 -3.56
N ASN A 288 -26.33 11.40 -3.19
CA ASN A 288 -27.03 12.53 -3.76
C ASN A 288 -26.86 13.85 -2.96
N GLY A 289 -26.31 13.78 -1.74
CA GLY A 289 -26.03 14.93 -0.89
C GLY A 289 -27.28 15.56 -0.25
N ASP A 290 -28.36 14.79 -0.10
CA ASP A 290 -29.63 15.28 0.48
C ASP A 290 -29.74 15.06 2.00
N GLY A 291 -28.73 14.45 2.61
CA GLY A 291 -28.68 14.11 4.03
C GLY A 291 -29.42 12.81 4.39
N ASN A 292 -30.12 12.18 3.45
CA ASN A 292 -30.78 10.89 3.63
C ASN A 292 -29.86 9.77 3.13
N ARG A 293 -29.46 8.88 4.00
CA ARG A 293 -28.54 7.78 3.69
C ARG A 293 -29.22 6.51 3.19
N ALA A 294 -30.47 6.57 2.75
CA ALA A 294 -31.18 5.41 2.23
C ALA A 294 -30.61 4.89 0.89
N ASP A 295 -29.96 5.78 0.12
CA ASP A 295 -29.29 5.50 -1.14
C ASP A 295 -27.79 5.16 -0.96
N SER A 296 -27.32 5.06 0.29
CA SER A 296 -25.92 4.78 0.63
C SER A 296 -25.42 3.47 -0.01
N VAL A 297 -24.27 3.54 -0.66
CA VAL A 297 -23.52 2.37 -1.15
C VAL A 297 -22.36 1.99 -0.23
N ALA A 298 -22.19 2.71 0.87
CA ALA A 298 -21.06 2.54 1.77
C ALA A 298 -20.99 1.14 2.41
N ASN A 299 -22.14 0.53 2.74
CA ASN A 299 -22.19 -0.84 3.27
C ASN A 299 -21.75 -1.92 2.25
N ASN A 300 -21.71 -1.55 0.96
CA ASN A 300 -21.26 -2.40 -0.12
C ASN A 300 -19.90 -1.94 -0.72
N THR A 301 -19.15 -1.09 -0.02
CA THR A 301 -17.87 -0.57 -0.51
C THR A 301 -16.76 -0.85 0.51
N LEU A 302 -15.79 -1.68 0.13
CA LEU A 302 -14.59 -1.97 0.90
C LEU A 302 -13.52 -0.92 0.61
N ILE A 303 -12.95 -0.33 1.65
CA ILE A 303 -11.79 0.56 1.58
C ILE A 303 -10.56 -0.20 2.07
N VAL A 304 -9.51 -0.25 1.26
CA VAL A 304 -8.16 -0.65 1.66
C VAL A 304 -7.27 0.58 1.59
N PHE A 305 -6.89 1.11 2.74
CA PHE A 305 -5.98 2.25 2.87
C PHE A 305 -4.58 1.75 3.18
N THR A 306 -3.56 2.21 2.43
CA THR A 306 -2.15 1.89 2.69
C THR A 306 -1.20 2.86 1.99
N SER A 307 0.12 2.67 2.19
CA SER A 307 1.20 3.37 1.46
C SER A 307 1.96 2.42 0.54
N ASP A 308 2.57 2.96 -0.50
CA ASP A 308 3.34 2.17 -1.48
C ASP A 308 4.77 1.83 -1.03
N ASN A 309 5.34 2.61 -0.12
CA ASN A 309 6.61 2.35 0.58
C ASN A 309 6.65 3.15 1.89
N GLY A 310 7.70 2.96 2.67
CA GLY A 310 7.90 3.69 3.91
C GLY A 310 8.13 5.19 3.71
N GLY A 311 8.04 5.94 4.80
CA GLY A 311 8.06 7.40 4.78
C GLY A 311 9.42 8.02 4.45
N LEU A 312 9.38 9.30 4.07
CA LEU A 312 10.54 10.11 3.70
C LEU A 312 11.39 10.46 4.93
N SER A 313 12.23 9.59 5.41
CA SER A 313 13.13 9.85 6.54
C SER A 313 14.52 10.31 6.10
N ASN A 314 15.00 9.80 4.97
CA ASN A 314 16.40 9.89 4.61
C ASN A 314 16.78 11.10 3.76
N HIS A 315 15.86 11.82 3.15
CA HIS A 315 16.24 12.76 2.09
C HIS A 315 15.54 14.11 2.02
N THR A 316 14.28 14.28 2.33
CA THR A 316 13.61 15.58 2.10
C THR A 316 13.01 16.23 3.32
N ARG A 317 12.94 15.52 4.42
CA ARG A 317 12.40 16.04 5.67
C ARG A 317 13.41 16.93 6.41
N ALA A 318 12.96 17.68 7.40
CA ALA A 318 13.79 18.58 8.18
C ALA A 318 14.99 17.86 8.83
N LYS A 319 16.10 18.56 8.95
CA LYS A 319 17.36 18.09 9.58
C LYS A 319 17.82 19.06 10.67
N ILE A 320 16.89 19.45 11.54
CA ILE A 320 17.13 20.56 12.50
C ILE A 320 17.46 20.04 13.90
N GLY A 321 17.15 18.79 14.22
CA GLY A 321 17.28 18.26 15.57
C GLY A 321 16.05 18.47 16.43
N GLU A 322 16.20 18.54 17.74
CA GLU A 322 15.10 18.63 18.70
C GLU A 322 14.43 19.99 18.69
N VAL A 323 13.12 20.00 18.56
CA VAL A 323 12.27 21.18 18.55
C VAL A 323 11.05 20.96 19.44
N ARG A 324 10.58 22.00 20.11
CA ARG A 324 9.30 22.00 20.83
C ARG A 324 8.18 22.42 19.89
N VAL A 325 7.25 21.53 19.66
CA VAL A 325 6.06 21.76 18.84
C VAL A 325 4.84 21.92 19.74
N ARG A 326 4.01 22.93 19.48
CA ARG A 326 2.77 23.20 20.23
C ARG A 326 1.56 23.11 19.30
N PRO A 327 1.05 21.90 19.03
CA PRO A 327 -0.16 21.73 18.23
C PRO A 327 -1.37 22.44 18.86
N THR A 328 -2.42 22.62 18.07
CA THR A 328 -3.69 23.20 18.54
C THR A 328 -4.36 22.41 19.67
N SER A 329 -3.93 21.17 19.92
CA SER A 329 -4.32 20.39 21.10
C SER A 329 -3.86 20.98 22.44
N GLY A 330 -2.94 21.96 22.41
CA GLY A 330 -2.40 22.64 23.62
C GLY A 330 -1.28 21.89 24.32
N GLU A 331 -1.00 20.65 23.97
CA GLU A 331 0.10 19.84 24.53
C GLU A 331 1.43 20.25 23.86
N THR A 332 2.50 20.43 24.66
CA THR A 332 3.85 20.64 24.11
C THR A 332 4.48 19.29 23.79
N ILE A 333 4.90 19.09 22.55
CA ILE A 333 5.54 17.86 22.08
C ILE A 333 7.01 18.17 21.79
N GLU A 334 7.91 17.39 22.36
CA GLU A 334 9.32 17.39 21.95
C GLU A 334 9.48 16.44 20.77
N ALA A 335 9.92 16.96 19.64
CA ALA A 335 10.10 16.20 18.41
C ALA A 335 11.52 16.38 17.86
N ASN A 336 12.13 15.30 17.43
CA ASN A 336 13.44 15.32 16.79
C ASN A 336 13.25 15.17 15.26
N PHE A 337 13.67 16.21 14.52
CA PHE A 337 13.59 16.29 13.06
C PHE A 337 14.95 16.02 12.40
N GLU A 338 15.75 15.18 12.97
CA GLU A 338 16.98 14.71 12.33
C GLU A 338 16.71 13.59 11.32
N ARG A 339 17.73 13.35 10.47
CA ARG A 339 17.72 12.21 9.55
C ARG A 339 17.51 10.91 10.34
N ASP A 340 16.73 9.98 9.78
CA ASP A 340 16.41 8.68 10.36
C ASP A 340 15.51 8.69 11.62
N TRP A 341 14.98 9.85 12.01
CA TRP A 341 14.09 9.96 13.16
C TRP A 341 12.59 9.99 12.80
N HIS A 342 12.24 10.42 11.60
CA HIS A 342 10.85 10.67 11.20
C HIS A 342 9.97 9.42 11.24
N ASN A 343 10.53 8.22 11.02
CA ASN A 343 9.78 6.96 11.08
C ASN A 343 9.89 6.24 12.43
N ARG A 344 10.52 6.85 13.46
CA ARG A 344 10.66 6.20 14.76
C ARG A 344 9.31 5.72 15.33
N PRO A 345 9.29 4.51 15.93
CA PRO A 345 10.42 3.66 16.35
C PRO A 345 11.09 2.86 15.23
N LEU A 346 10.56 2.87 14.00
CA LEU A 346 11.16 2.16 12.87
C LEU A 346 12.46 2.84 12.42
N ARG A 347 13.44 2.02 12.03
CA ARG A 347 14.74 2.51 11.53
C ARG A 347 14.63 2.94 10.07
N SER A 348 15.28 4.07 9.72
CA SER A 348 15.44 4.57 8.36
C SER A 348 14.11 4.95 7.67
N GLY A 349 13.99 4.81 6.35
CA GLY A 349 12.82 5.19 5.56
C GLY A 349 12.92 4.74 4.12
N LYS A 350 12.17 5.38 3.23
CA LYS A 350 12.11 5.07 1.80
C LYS A 350 13.47 4.70 1.20
N GLY A 351 13.51 3.63 0.41
CA GLY A 351 14.72 3.09 -0.20
C GLY A 351 15.48 2.10 0.68
N SER A 352 15.10 1.93 1.96
CA SER A 352 15.85 1.14 2.93
C SER A 352 15.33 -0.28 3.11
N ALA A 353 16.25 -1.20 3.42
CA ALA A 353 15.97 -2.57 3.86
C ALA A 353 15.29 -2.65 5.23
N TYR A 354 15.47 -1.61 6.07
CA TYR A 354 14.95 -1.59 7.44
C TYR A 354 13.45 -1.33 7.49
N GLU A 355 12.84 -1.58 8.65
CA GLU A 355 11.38 -1.49 8.85
C GLU A 355 10.82 -0.14 8.37
N GLY A 356 11.53 0.98 8.58
CA GLY A 356 11.09 2.30 8.13
C GLY A 356 10.95 2.45 6.62
N GLY A 357 11.64 1.61 5.83
CA GLY A 357 11.53 1.63 4.36
C GLY A 357 10.39 0.78 3.80
N ILE A 358 9.96 -0.25 4.54
CA ILE A 358 9.04 -1.27 4.02
C ILE A 358 7.78 -1.47 4.85
N ARG A 359 7.75 -1.11 6.13
CA ARG A 359 6.56 -1.21 6.96
C ARG A 359 5.68 0.01 6.81
N VAL A 360 4.40 -0.20 6.50
CA VAL A 360 3.46 0.86 6.09
C VAL A 360 2.17 0.82 6.91
N PRO A 361 1.44 1.95 7.05
CA PRO A 361 0.12 1.93 7.64
C PRO A 361 -0.84 1.17 6.73
N MET A 362 -1.74 0.36 7.32
CA MET A 362 -2.82 -0.29 6.58
C MET A 362 -4.09 -0.36 7.42
N LEU A 363 -5.19 0.07 6.81
CA LEU A 363 -6.54 0.01 7.37
C LEU A 363 -7.47 -0.63 6.35
N VAL A 364 -8.36 -1.52 6.80
CA VAL A 364 -9.38 -2.14 5.94
C VAL A 364 -10.73 -2.03 6.62
N ALA A 365 -11.71 -1.42 5.96
CA ALA A 365 -13.05 -1.23 6.50
C ALA A 365 -14.12 -1.21 5.42
N TRP A 366 -15.33 -1.62 5.77
CA TRP A 366 -16.52 -1.24 5.02
C TRP A 366 -16.82 0.26 5.27
N ALA A 367 -17.01 1.04 4.21
CA ALA A 367 -17.16 2.49 4.31
C ALA A 367 -18.37 2.93 5.18
N GLY A 368 -19.40 2.09 5.26
CA GLY A 368 -20.61 2.32 6.06
C GLY A 368 -20.59 1.69 7.46
N GLN A 369 -19.57 0.92 7.81
CA GLN A 369 -19.46 0.28 9.12
C GLN A 369 -19.45 1.34 10.22
N GLN A 370 -20.16 1.06 11.31
CA GLN A 370 -20.16 1.89 12.50
C GLN A 370 -19.36 1.22 13.62
N PRO A 371 -18.79 1.99 14.57
CA PRO A 371 -18.20 1.42 15.76
C PRO A 371 -19.25 0.60 16.53
N ASP A 372 -18.81 -0.49 17.12
CA ASP A 372 -19.65 -1.39 17.94
C ASP A 372 -20.87 -2.01 17.22
N ALA A 373 -20.94 -1.87 15.89
CA ALA A 373 -22.00 -2.45 15.08
C ALA A 373 -21.74 -3.92 14.72
N VAL A 374 -22.81 -4.64 14.41
CA VAL A 374 -22.70 -5.94 13.73
C VAL A 374 -22.06 -5.72 12.36
N PRO A 375 -21.13 -6.61 11.91
CA PRO A 375 -20.52 -6.50 10.59
C PRO A 375 -21.56 -6.34 9.48
N VAL A 376 -21.34 -5.37 8.60
CA VAL A 376 -22.32 -4.99 7.57
C VAL A 376 -22.50 -6.04 6.46
N ARG A 377 -21.52 -6.93 6.30
CA ARG A 377 -21.58 -8.02 5.32
C ARG A 377 -21.23 -9.37 5.97
N ALA A 378 -22.11 -10.33 5.79
CA ALA A 378 -21.91 -11.69 6.30
C ALA A 378 -20.77 -12.43 5.56
N SER A 379 -20.57 -12.12 4.27
CA SER A 379 -19.49 -12.72 3.44
C SER A 379 -18.10 -12.29 3.89
N LEU A 380 -17.95 -11.08 4.46
CA LEU A 380 -16.71 -10.56 5.02
C LEU A 380 -17.01 -9.75 6.29
N PRO A 381 -17.17 -10.41 7.44
CA PRO A 381 -17.54 -9.79 8.72
C PRO A 381 -16.33 -9.13 9.40
N ILE A 382 -15.93 -7.94 8.94
CA ILE A 382 -14.83 -7.19 9.58
C ILE A 382 -15.30 -6.72 10.96
N VAL A 383 -14.53 -7.08 12.01
CA VAL A 383 -14.81 -6.63 13.37
C VAL A 383 -14.36 -5.19 13.55
N PRO A 384 -15.24 -4.25 13.94
CA PRO A 384 -14.88 -2.84 14.13
C PRO A 384 -13.79 -2.66 15.17
N GLY A 385 -12.82 -1.80 14.91
CA GLY A 385 -11.71 -1.48 15.81
C GLY A 385 -10.74 -2.63 16.06
N SER A 386 -10.81 -3.72 15.29
CA SER A 386 -9.89 -4.84 15.44
C SER A 386 -8.46 -4.48 15.06
N THR A 387 -7.50 -5.12 15.75
CA THR A 387 -6.08 -4.99 15.45
C THR A 387 -5.53 -6.33 15.00
N ILE A 388 -4.96 -6.38 13.81
CA ILE A 388 -4.35 -7.56 13.19
C ILE A 388 -2.84 -7.41 13.29
N THR A 389 -2.20 -8.41 13.91
CA THR A 389 -0.75 -8.44 14.17
C THR A 389 0.01 -9.43 13.28
N GLU A 390 -0.69 -10.19 12.46
CA GLU A 390 -0.06 -11.05 11.47
C GLU A 390 0.65 -10.22 10.41
N PRO A 391 1.90 -10.57 10.05
CA PRO A 391 2.61 -9.92 8.95
C PRO A 391 1.91 -10.15 7.61
N VAL A 392 1.60 -9.06 6.90
CA VAL A 392 0.96 -9.09 5.57
C VAL A 392 1.80 -8.28 4.58
N HIS A 393 1.68 -8.61 3.28
CA HIS A 393 2.49 -8.02 2.22
C HIS A 393 1.60 -7.47 1.11
N MET A 394 2.04 -6.44 0.38
CA MET A 394 1.17 -5.79 -0.61
C MET A 394 0.87 -6.65 -1.85
N ASP A 395 1.61 -7.73 -2.12
CA ASP A 395 1.21 -8.72 -3.12
C ASP A 395 -0.05 -9.52 -2.72
N ASP A 396 -0.41 -9.55 -1.44
CA ASP A 396 -1.65 -10.13 -0.92
C ASP A 396 -2.91 -9.40 -1.42
N PHE A 397 -2.78 -8.12 -1.80
CA PHE A 397 -3.92 -7.30 -2.24
C PHE A 397 -4.62 -7.89 -3.46
N PHE A 398 -3.87 -8.36 -4.47
CA PHE A 398 -4.43 -8.97 -5.67
C PHE A 398 -5.39 -10.13 -5.34
N ALA A 399 -4.90 -11.09 -4.55
CA ALA A 399 -5.69 -12.25 -4.15
C ALA A 399 -6.89 -11.86 -3.26
N THR A 400 -6.70 -10.87 -2.38
CA THR A 400 -7.76 -10.35 -1.50
C THR A 400 -8.86 -9.66 -2.30
N ALA A 401 -8.51 -8.80 -3.26
CA ALA A 401 -9.48 -8.08 -4.08
C ALA A 401 -10.32 -9.05 -4.92
N LEU A 402 -9.72 -10.09 -5.50
CA LEU A 402 -10.44 -11.12 -6.27
C LEU A 402 -11.37 -11.94 -5.37
N ASP A 403 -10.91 -12.35 -4.18
CA ASP A 403 -11.71 -13.12 -3.24
C ASP A 403 -12.93 -12.31 -2.74
N VAL A 404 -12.73 -11.04 -2.39
CA VAL A 404 -13.80 -10.10 -2.04
C VAL A 404 -14.79 -9.88 -3.19
N ALA A 405 -14.29 -9.83 -4.42
CA ALA A 405 -15.14 -9.70 -5.62
C ALA A 405 -15.88 -10.99 -5.99
N GLY A 406 -15.58 -12.12 -5.35
CA GLY A 406 -16.09 -13.43 -5.72
C GLY A 406 -15.57 -13.90 -7.09
N VAL A 407 -14.35 -13.52 -7.45
CA VAL A 407 -13.71 -13.83 -8.75
C VAL A 407 -12.59 -14.84 -8.55
N GLU A 408 -12.59 -15.88 -9.36
CA GLU A 408 -11.51 -16.87 -9.33
C GLU A 408 -10.16 -16.24 -9.69
N ASN A 409 -9.13 -16.59 -8.90
CA ASN A 409 -7.79 -16.10 -9.15
C ASN A 409 -7.15 -16.85 -10.34
N PRO A 410 -6.91 -16.18 -11.49
CA PRO A 410 -6.41 -16.84 -12.70
C PRO A 410 -4.94 -17.25 -12.60
N VAL A 411 -4.21 -16.76 -11.59
CA VAL A 411 -2.80 -17.11 -11.40
C VAL A 411 -2.69 -18.52 -10.82
N PRO A 412 -1.91 -19.43 -11.44
CA PRO A 412 -1.70 -20.77 -10.90
C PRO A 412 -1.11 -20.73 -9.49
N GLN A 413 -1.58 -21.58 -8.58
CA GLN A 413 -1.21 -21.54 -7.15
C GLN A 413 0.31 -21.52 -6.91
N LYS A 414 1.09 -22.29 -7.67
CA LYS A 414 2.56 -22.36 -7.57
C LYS A 414 3.27 -21.05 -7.99
N GLN A 415 2.54 -20.16 -8.67
CA GLN A 415 3.05 -18.86 -9.13
C GLN A 415 2.50 -17.68 -8.33
N ARG A 416 1.68 -17.93 -7.30
CA ARG A 416 1.14 -16.88 -6.43
C ARG A 416 2.16 -16.57 -5.34
N ASP A 417 2.59 -15.31 -5.25
CA ASP A 417 3.39 -14.83 -4.13
C ASP A 417 2.47 -14.37 -2.99
N GLY A 418 1.42 -13.59 -3.31
CA GLY A 418 0.40 -13.16 -2.35
C GLY A 418 -0.67 -14.22 -2.05
N GLN A 419 -1.36 -14.05 -0.92
CA GLN A 419 -2.52 -14.84 -0.51
C GLN A 419 -3.64 -13.93 0.02
N THR A 420 -4.89 -14.40 -0.04
CA THR A 420 -6.03 -13.61 0.43
C THR A 420 -5.98 -13.31 1.92
N LEU A 421 -6.31 -12.09 2.30
CA LEU A 421 -6.42 -11.62 3.68
C LEU A 421 -7.85 -11.79 4.25
N VAL A 422 -8.80 -12.27 3.45
CA VAL A 422 -10.19 -12.49 3.87
C VAL A 422 -10.30 -13.32 5.16
N PRO A 423 -9.52 -14.39 5.40
CA PRO A 423 -9.54 -15.08 6.68
C PRO A 423 -9.19 -14.19 7.87
N LEU A 424 -8.13 -13.37 7.77
CA LEU A 424 -7.73 -12.42 8.82
C LEU A 424 -8.82 -11.38 9.09
N LEU A 425 -9.36 -10.78 8.03
CA LEU A 425 -10.42 -9.78 8.11
C LEU A 425 -11.70 -10.33 8.73
N SER A 426 -11.96 -11.64 8.55
CA SER A 426 -13.12 -12.34 9.11
C SER A 426 -12.88 -12.96 10.49
N GLY A 427 -11.73 -12.70 11.11
CA GLY A 427 -11.37 -13.31 12.41
C GLY A 427 -11.18 -14.83 12.36
N ARG A 428 -10.96 -15.42 11.18
CA ARG A 428 -10.70 -16.85 10.98
C ARG A 428 -9.20 -17.14 11.06
N SER A 429 -8.85 -18.41 11.26
CA SER A 429 -7.46 -18.85 11.26
C SER A 429 -6.78 -18.51 9.93
N PHE A 430 -5.56 -18.03 10.02
CA PHE A 430 -4.71 -17.68 8.90
C PHE A 430 -3.31 -18.24 9.14
N GLU A 431 -2.80 -18.92 8.16
CA GLU A 431 -1.41 -19.38 8.15
C GLU A 431 -0.72 -18.84 6.90
N ARG A 432 0.36 -18.11 7.11
CA ARG A 432 1.16 -17.61 6.00
C ARG A 432 1.95 -18.76 5.36
N ARG A 433 1.72 -18.98 4.07
CA ARG A 433 2.31 -20.10 3.31
C ARG A 433 3.80 -19.97 3.07
N ALA A 434 4.32 -18.75 3.03
CA ALA A 434 5.73 -18.47 2.77
C ALA A 434 6.20 -17.26 3.59
N PRO A 435 7.49 -17.13 3.86
CA PRO A 435 8.09 -15.91 4.40
C PRO A 435 7.77 -14.70 3.52
N LEU A 436 7.95 -13.49 4.05
CA LEU A 436 7.92 -12.25 3.28
C LEU A 436 9.31 -11.96 2.74
N PHE A 437 9.39 -11.55 1.46
CA PHE A 437 10.67 -11.33 0.77
C PHE A 437 10.72 -9.95 0.13
N TRP A 438 11.88 -9.31 0.20
CA TRP A 438 12.21 -8.06 -0.47
C TRP A 438 13.53 -8.22 -1.22
N HIS A 439 13.61 -7.62 -2.38
CA HIS A 439 14.79 -7.67 -3.21
C HIS A 439 14.97 -6.35 -3.94
N TYR A 440 16.00 -5.61 -3.60
CA TYR A 440 16.37 -4.33 -4.19
C TYR A 440 17.84 -4.37 -4.63
N PRO A 441 18.14 -4.85 -5.86
CA PRO A 441 19.51 -5.02 -6.35
C PRO A 441 20.13 -3.73 -6.89
N HIS A 442 19.54 -2.58 -6.59
CA HIS A 442 19.95 -1.27 -7.10
C HIS A 442 20.54 -0.40 -5.99
N GLN A 443 21.31 0.59 -6.39
CA GLN A 443 21.83 1.60 -5.48
C GLN A 443 20.88 2.79 -5.42
N TRP A 444 20.33 3.11 -4.25
CA TRP A 444 19.37 4.21 -4.11
C TRP A 444 20.00 5.58 -4.36
N TYR A 445 21.10 5.91 -3.65
CA TYR A 445 21.88 7.14 -3.84
C TYR A 445 23.37 6.87 -3.74
N LYS A 446 24.18 7.59 -4.54
CA LYS A 446 25.62 7.35 -4.69
C LYS A 446 26.46 7.64 -3.43
N ASP A 447 26.03 8.60 -2.59
CA ASP A 447 26.89 9.21 -1.56
C ASP A 447 26.25 9.21 -0.17
N VAL A 448 25.36 8.30 0.13
CA VAL A 448 24.74 8.20 1.45
C VAL A 448 25.45 7.08 2.20
N GLY A 449 26.07 7.44 3.33
CA GLY A 449 26.91 6.51 4.10
C GLY A 449 26.21 5.22 4.53
N THR A 450 27.01 4.24 4.90
CA THR A 450 26.60 2.96 5.48
C THR A 450 25.68 3.15 6.70
N GLY A 451 24.80 2.19 6.96
CA GLY A 451 23.96 2.19 8.16
C GLY A 451 22.53 2.69 7.95
N LEU A 452 22.20 3.25 6.77
CA LEU A 452 20.83 3.61 6.41
C LEU A 452 20.06 2.48 5.71
N GLY A 453 20.75 1.39 5.31
CA GLY A 453 20.16 0.21 4.66
C GLY A 453 19.64 0.48 3.25
N ILE A 454 20.23 1.43 2.54
CA ILE A 454 19.85 1.86 1.17
C ILE A 454 20.81 1.32 0.10
N GLU A 455 21.76 0.49 0.49
CA GLU A 455 22.63 -0.26 -0.40
C GLU A 455 21.84 -1.38 -1.09
N PRO A 456 22.34 -1.97 -2.19
CA PRO A 456 21.71 -3.14 -2.79
C PRO A 456 21.51 -4.27 -1.77
N PHE A 457 20.29 -4.79 -1.64
CA PHE A 457 19.99 -5.79 -0.63
C PHE A 457 18.94 -6.80 -1.08
N SER A 458 18.91 -7.93 -0.35
CA SER A 458 17.77 -8.84 -0.27
C SER A 458 17.42 -9.09 1.19
N ALA A 459 16.14 -9.20 1.49
CA ALA A 459 15.70 -9.44 2.86
C ALA A 459 14.57 -10.47 2.91
N MET A 460 14.47 -11.16 4.04
CA MET A 460 13.38 -12.09 4.32
C MET A 460 12.92 -11.94 5.76
N ARG A 461 11.59 -11.95 5.95
CA ARG A 461 10.99 -12.08 7.27
C ARG A 461 10.28 -13.41 7.41
N LYS A 462 10.70 -14.21 8.41
CA LYS A 462 10.06 -15.46 8.80
C LYS A 462 9.67 -15.43 10.27
N GLY A 463 8.37 -15.37 10.52
CA GLY A 463 7.83 -15.16 11.87
C GLY A 463 8.34 -13.86 12.50
N ARG A 464 9.03 -13.96 13.64
CA ARG A 464 9.61 -12.81 14.36
C ARG A 464 10.98 -12.35 13.84
N TYR A 465 11.67 -13.18 13.06
CA TYR A 465 13.02 -12.89 12.60
C TYR A 465 13.03 -12.28 11.22
N LYS A 466 13.91 -11.29 11.04
CA LYS A 466 14.24 -10.67 9.76
C LYS A 466 15.73 -10.81 9.49
N VAL A 467 16.08 -11.39 8.35
CA VAL A 467 17.45 -11.46 7.84
C VAL A 467 17.58 -10.50 6.66
N ILE A 468 18.68 -9.75 6.62
CA ILE A 468 19.02 -8.84 5.51
C ILE A 468 20.39 -9.24 4.99
N TYR A 469 20.48 -9.50 3.70
CA TYR A 469 21.72 -9.70 2.97
C TYR A 469 22.01 -8.46 2.13
N PHE A 470 23.02 -7.69 2.52
CA PHE A 470 23.53 -6.58 1.74
C PHE A 470 24.61 -7.09 0.79
N TYR A 471 24.50 -6.71 -0.47
CA TYR A 471 25.48 -7.10 -1.50
C TYR A 471 26.81 -6.35 -1.34
N GLY A 472 26.83 -5.32 -0.49
CA GLY A 472 27.97 -4.49 -0.22
C GLY A 472 27.99 -3.19 -1.01
N ASP A 473 28.66 -2.20 -0.47
CA ASP A 473 28.90 -0.90 -1.09
C ASP A 473 30.33 -0.73 -1.63
N GLY A 474 31.17 -1.71 -1.38
CA GLY A 474 32.53 -1.77 -1.87
C GLY A 474 33.56 -0.94 -1.12
N VAL A 475 33.36 -0.63 0.17
CA VAL A 475 34.23 0.32 0.90
C VAL A 475 35.28 -0.34 1.79
N ALA A 476 35.10 -1.58 2.28
CA ALA A 476 35.83 -2.05 3.45
C ALA A 476 37.34 -2.34 3.25
N ASP A 477 37.78 -2.89 2.14
CA ASP A 477 39.22 -3.28 2.00
C ASP A 477 39.87 -2.90 0.68
N GLY A 478 39.18 -2.20 -0.18
CA GLY A 478 39.69 -1.81 -1.50
C GLY A 478 39.78 -2.94 -2.53
N LYS A 479 39.31 -4.14 -2.20
CA LYS A 479 39.46 -5.37 -3.03
C LYS A 479 38.18 -5.77 -3.76
N GLY A 480 37.06 -5.12 -3.52
CA GLY A 480 35.80 -5.44 -4.18
C GLY A 480 34.59 -5.12 -3.34
N TYR A 481 33.42 -5.67 -3.73
CA TYR A 481 32.21 -5.57 -2.93
C TYR A 481 32.36 -6.42 -1.66
N ASP A 482 31.77 -5.92 -0.58
CA ASP A 482 31.88 -6.49 0.76
C ASP A 482 30.51 -6.86 1.34
N PRO A 483 30.00 -8.05 1.02
CA PRO A 483 28.69 -8.48 1.45
C PRO A 483 28.65 -8.72 2.96
N ARG A 484 27.53 -8.31 3.60
CA ARG A 484 27.29 -8.55 5.02
C ARG A 484 25.87 -9.08 5.25
N VAL A 485 25.68 -9.71 6.41
CA VAL A 485 24.39 -10.23 6.84
C VAL A 485 24.00 -9.62 8.18
N GLU A 486 22.76 -9.21 8.29
CA GLU A 486 22.17 -8.74 9.54
C GLU A 486 20.98 -9.62 9.90
N LEU A 487 20.77 -9.84 11.21
CA LEU A 487 19.65 -10.61 11.75
C LEU A 487 18.99 -9.83 12.90
N TYR A 488 17.67 -9.67 12.82
CA TYR A 488 16.89 -8.98 13.84
C TYR A 488 15.72 -9.81 14.34
N ASP A 489 15.37 -9.62 15.62
CA ASP A 489 14.16 -10.15 16.24
C ASP A 489 13.16 -9.02 16.41
N LEU A 490 12.25 -8.86 15.46
CA LEU A 490 11.30 -7.74 15.42
C LEU A 490 10.26 -7.76 16.55
N SER A 491 10.13 -8.88 17.27
CA SER A 491 9.25 -8.94 18.45
C SER A 491 9.86 -8.29 19.69
N LEU A 492 11.18 -8.12 19.73
CA LEU A 492 11.94 -7.56 20.84
C LEU A 492 12.65 -6.25 20.47
N ASP A 493 12.92 -6.06 19.19
CA ASP A 493 13.70 -4.94 18.65
C ASP A 493 13.10 -4.44 17.33
N LEU A 494 12.00 -3.70 17.46
CA LEU A 494 11.32 -3.09 16.31
C LEU A 494 12.18 -2.03 15.61
N SER A 495 13.14 -1.47 16.33
CA SER A 495 14.06 -0.43 15.85
C SER A 495 15.28 -0.97 15.11
N GLU A 496 15.44 -2.31 15.05
CA GLU A 496 16.58 -2.97 14.39
C GLU A 496 17.94 -2.40 14.86
N ALA A 497 18.03 -2.13 16.18
CA ALA A 497 19.21 -1.55 16.81
C ALA A 497 20.26 -2.61 17.15
N ARG A 498 19.85 -3.86 17.34
CA ARG A 498 20.71 -4.96 17.78
C ARG A 498 20.81 -6.06 16.73
N ASN A 499 21.90 -6.06 15.97
CA ASN A 499 22.21 -7.14 15.04
C ASN A 499 22.55 -8.43 15.82
N LEU A 500 21.77 -9.50 15.60
CA LEU A 500 21.93 -10.81 16.26
C LEU A 500 22.81 -11.78 15.47
N ALA A 501 23.31 -11.42 14.30
CA ALA A 501 24.04 -12.33 13.42
C ALA A 501 25.27 -12.93 14.11
N ALA A 502 26.05 -12.14 14.88
CA ALA A 502 27.19 -12.63 15.66
C ALA A 502 26.78 -13.54 16.82
N SER A 503 25.68 -13.26 17.51
CA SER A 503 25.23 -14.02 18.69
C SER A 503 24.38 -15.23 18.33
N GLN A 504 23.79 -15.28 17.13
CA GLN A 504 22.97 -16.37 16.62
C GLN A 504 23.40 -16.81 15.20
N PRO A 505 24.69 -17.16 14.98
CA PRO A 505 25.22 -17.41 13.63
C PRO A 505 24.53 -18.57 12.92
N LYS A 506 24.18 -19.64 13.63
CA LYS A 506 23.49 -20.80 13.04
C LYS A 506 22.13 -20.40 12.45
N ARG A 507 21.32 -19.68 13.21
CA ARG A 507 20.02 -19.18 12.73
C ARG A 507 20.17 -18.19 11.56
N CYS A 508 21.16 -17.32 11.66
CA CYS A 508 21.43 -16.35 10.59
C CYS A 508 21.76 -17.06 9.28
N ILE A 509 22.61 -18.10 9.32
CA ILE A 509 22.98 -18.92 8.15
C ILE A 509 21.73 -19.63 7.59
N GLU A 510 20.93 -20.27 8.44
CA GLU A 510 19.71 -20.98 8.01
C GLU A 510 18.74 -20.05 7.26
N LEU A 511 18.46 -18.86 7.80
CA LEU A 511 17.54 -17.91 7.18
C LEU A 511 18.13 -17.24 5.93
N ARG A 512 19.43 -16.96 5.91
CA ARG A 512 20.11 -16.45 4.72
C ARG A 512 20.06 -17.47 3.58
N ASP A 513 20.31 -18.73 3.88
CA ASP A 513 20.32 -19.80 2.86
C ASP A 513 18.89 -20.01 2.28
N GLU A 514 17.85 -19.89 3.10
CA GLU A 514 16.47 -19.90 2.63
C GLU A 514 16.16 -18.69 1.71
N LEU A 515 16.64 -17.50 2.07
CA LEU A 515 16.55 -16.31 1.21
C LEU A 515 17.25 -16.52 -0.14
N VAL A 516 18.48 -17.04 -0.13
CA VAL A 516 19.26 -17.30 -1.34
C VAL A 516 18.57 -18.35 -2.24
N ALA A 517 18.03 -19.41 -1.64
CA ALA A 517 17.26 -20.42 -2.37
C ALA A 517 16.00 -19.81 -3.03
N TRP A 518 15.32 -18.90 -2.33
CA TRP A 518 14.16 -18.19 -2.90
C TRP A 518 14.57 -17.26 -4.05
N LEU A 519 15.68 -16.52 -3.95
CA LEU A 519 16.17 -15.67 -5.05
C LEU A 519 16.42 -16.50 -6.32
N ALA A 520 17.02 -17.69 -6.17
CA ALA A 520 17.22 -18.62 -7.28
C ALA A 520 15.88 -19.14 -7.85
N LEU A 521 14.92 -19.48 -6.97
CA LEU A 521 13.59 -19.97 -7.38
C LEU A 521 12.80 -18.96 -8.22
N VAL A 522 12.91 -17.66 -7.91
CA VAL A 522 12.22 -16.59 -8.64
C VAL A 522 13.06 -16.00 -9.78
N ALA A 523 14.26 -16.52 -10.00
CA ALA A 523 15.24 -16.01 -10.97
C ALA A 523 15.55 -14.51 -10.77
N ALA A 524 15.68 -14.07 -9.52
CA ALA A 524 15.92 -12.67 -9.17
C ALA A 524 17.18 -12.10 -9.86
N GLY A 525 17.12 -10.86 -10.29
CA GLY A 525 18.28 -10.15 -10.87
C GLY A 525 19.32 -9.85 -9.80
N ILE A 526 20.53 -10.39 -9.88
CA ILE A 526 21.60 -10.16 -8.92
C ILE A 526 22.46 -8.99 -9.38
N PRO A 527 22.86 -8.05 -8.48
CA PRO A 527 23.77 -6.95 -8.84
C PRO A 527 25.02 -7.44 -9.55
N ILE A 528 25.49 -6.69 -10.53
CA ILE A 528 26.67 -7.04 -11.33
C ILE A 528 27.91 -6.38 -10.75
N VAL A 529 28.96 -7.16 -10.56
CA VAL A 529 30.27 -6.66 -10.10
C VAL A 529 30.96 -5.93 -11.24
N THR A 530 31.26 -4.64 -11.08
CA THR A 530 31.75 -3.77 -12.16
C THR A 530 33.11 -4.18 -12.73
N VAL A 531 33.96 -4.84 -11.94
CA VAL A 531 35.31 -5.24 -12.35
C VAL A 531 35.29 -6.52 -13.17
N THR A 532 34.41 -7.46 -12.86
CA THR A 532 34.32 -8.77 -13.54
C THR A 532 33.24 -8.84 -14.58
N ASP A 533 32.30 -7.93 -14.55
CA ASP A 533 31.06 -7.91 -15.37
C ASP A 533 30.14 -9.14 -15.13
N GLU A 534 30.31 -9.80 -13.98
CA GLU A 534 29.56 -10.99 -13.58
C GLU A 534 28.62 -10.67 -12.41
N PRO A 535 27.53 -11.43 -12.22
CA PRO A 535 26.71 -11.32 -11.04
C PRO A 535 27.50 -11.48 -9.74
N ALA A 536 27.17 -10.72 -8.72
CA ALA A 536 27.76 -10.86 -7.40
C ALA A 536 27.52 -12.28 -6.87
N ALA A 537 28.58 -12.91 -6.39
CA ALA A 537 28.49 -14.28 -5.89
C ALA A 537 27.60 -14.33 -4.65
N LEU A 538 26.56 -15.15 -4.71
CA LEU A 538 25.74 -15.46 -3.54
C LEU A 538 26.46 -16.45 -2.63
N PRO A 539 26.27 -16.38 -1.30
CA PRO A 539 26.89 -17.29 -0.37
C PRO A 539 26.48 -18.75 -0.62
N ALA A 540 27.41 -19.66 -0.58
CA ALA A 540 27.11 -21.09 -0.63
C ALA A 540 26.35 -21.52 0.63
N PRO A 541 25.44 -22.52 0.53
CA PRO A 541 24.71 -23.03 1.68
C PRO A 541 25.64 -23.46 2.81
N GLY A 542 25.34 -23.07 4.04
CA GLY A 542 26.13 -23.38 5.23
C GLY A 542 27.46 -22.60 5.35
N SER A 543 27.81 -21.75 4.40
CA SER A 543 29.04 -20.94 4.48
C SER A 543 28.99 -19.95 5.66
N ALA A 544 30.16 -19.60 6.18
CA ALA A 544 30.28 -18.61 7.25
C ALA A 544 29.69 -17.26 6.83
N ILE A 545 29.14 -16.52 7.80
CA ILE A 545 28.66 -15.17 7.62
C ILE A 545 29.74 -14.17 8.05
N ARG A 546 29.83 -13.06 7.33
CA ARG A 546 30.51 -11.88 7.84
C ARG A 546 29.52 -11.05 8.63
N VAL A 547 29.88 -10.68 9.83
CA VAL A 547 29.11 -9.83 10.75
C VAL A 547 29.96 -8.62 11.05
N GLU A 548 29.39 -7.44 10.89
CA GLU A 548 29.99 -6.17 11.36
C GLU A 548 29.63 -5.90 12.81
#